data_e032167c59a161fcddd9ba67ba796c84
#
_entry.id   e032167c59a161fcddd9ba67ba796c84
#
_cell.length_a   1.000
_cell.length_b   1.000
_cell.length_c   1.000
_cell.angle_alpha   90.00
_cell.angle_beta   90.00
_cell.angle_gamma   90.00
#
_symmetry.space_group_name_H-M   'P 1'
#
loop_
_entity.id
_entity.type
_entity.pdbx_description
1 polymer ?
#
loop_
_entity_poly.entity_id
_entity_poly.type
_entity_poly.pdbx_seq_one_letter_code
_entity_poly.pdbx_strand_id
1 'polypeptide(L)'
;MGAALKMDPTKIQVSEFWKVNGCPLARAIRKKFKHINKYPRKKFLCVYSPELLENKGKASSCGTSACVCPKAKIAAGNPNLINHEWCSSKAQINGTVAHITAIFGFT
;
A
#
# COMPACT_ATOMS: atom_id res chain seq x y z
N MET A 1 4.40 -9.11 1.96
CA MET A 1 4.23 -7.96 1.05
C MET A 1 2.77 -7.49 1.08
N GLY A 2 2.37 -6.57 0.22
CA GLY A 2 1.01 -6.05 0.23
C GLY A 2 -0.06 -7.07 -0.15
N ALA A 3 -1.11 -7.16 0.64
CA ALA A 3 -2.24 -8.08 0.44
C ALA A 3 -3.48 -7.41 -0.17
N ALA A 4 -3.43 -6.10 -0.41
CA ALA A 4 -4.54 -5.37 -1.01
C ALA A 4 -4.77 -5.77 -2.48
N LEU A 5 -6.03 -5.78 -2.90
CA LEU A 5 -6.43 -6.11 -4.26
C LEU A 5 -6.00 -7.53 -4.69
N LYS A 6 -6.09 -8.48 -3.78
CA LYS A 6 -5.83 -9.90 -4.01
C LYS A 6 -7.08 -10.70 -3.65
N MET A 7 -7.44 -11.67 -4.46
CA MET A 7 -8.65 -12.48 -4.27
C MET A 7 -8.36 -13.98 -4.30
N ASP A 8 -7.36 -14.41 -5.07
CA ASP A 8 -7.04 -15.82 -5.27
C ASP A 8 -5.94 -16.28 -4.30
N PRO A 9 -6.28 -17.09 -3.29
CA PRO A 9 -5.29 -17.57 -2.33
C PRO A 9 -4.30 -18.58 -2.92
N THR A 10 -4.63 -19.23 -4.04
CA THR A 10 -3.76 -20.23 -4.67
C THR A 10 -2.54 -19.60 -5.36
N LYS A 11 -2.57 -18.30 -5.61
CA LYS A 11 -1.46 -17.56 -6.22
C LYS A 11 -0.44 -17.04 -5.22
N ILE A 12 -0.66 -17.27 -3.92
CA ILE A 12 0.26 -16.84 -2.88
C ILE A 12 1.52 -17.68 -2.95
N GLN A 13 2.66 -17.01 -2.99
CA GLN A 13 3.98 -17.61 -3.18
C GLN A 13 5.00 -17.02 -2.20
N VAL A 14 6.08 -17.74 -1.99
CA VAL A 14 7.25 -17.28 -1.24
C VAL A 14 8.42 -17.15 -2.21
N SER A 15 9.07 -16.02 -2.22
CA SER A 15 10.23 -15.78 -3.06
C SER A 15 11.18 -14.76 -2.42
N GLU A 16 12.38 -14.69 -2.96
CA GLU A 16 13.34 -13.66 -2.57
C GLU A 16 12.80 -12.26 -2.92
N PHE A 17 13.05 -11.28 -2.06
CA PHE A 17 12.55 -9.91 -2.19
C PHE A 17 12.75 -9.30 -3.59
N TRP A 18 13.90 -9.53 -4.21
CA TRP A 18 14.20 -8.97 -5.53
C TRP A 18 13.45 -9.63 -6.67
N LYS A 19 12.94 -10.86 -6.46
CA LYS A 19 12.16 -11.62 -7.44
C LYS A 19 10.65 -11.39 -7.31
N VAL A 20 10.20 -10.73 -6.26
CA VAL A 20 8.77 -10.43 -6.04
C VAL A 20 8.23 -9.58 -7.18
N ASN A 21 7.14 -10.03 -7.79
CA ASN A 21 6.42 -9.29 -8.83
C ASN A 21 4.95 -9.06 -8.43
N GLY A 22 4.24 -8.23 -9.19
CA GLY A 22 2.83 -7.95 -8.93
C GLY A 22 2.55 -7.23 -7.60
N CYS A 23 3.55 -6.71 -6.90
CA CYS A 23 3.39 -6.04 -5.62
C CYS A 23 3.84 -4.57 -5.73
N PRO A 24 2.92 -3.60 -5.69
CA PRO A 24 3.28 -2.18 -5.71
C PRO A 24 4.17 -1.75 -4.55
N LEU A 25 3.94 -2.32 -3.36
CA LEU A 25 4.76 -2.05 -2.18
C LEU A 25 6.22 -2.48 -2.39
N ALA A 26 6.44 -3.71 -2.88
CA ALA A 26 7.79 -4.21 -3.17
C ALA A 26 8.50 -3.35 -4.23
N ARG A 27 7.76 -2.91 -5.24
CA ARG A 27 8.27 -1.99 -6.27
C ARG A 27 8.71 -0.67 -5.66
N ALA A 28 7.89 -0.07 -4.80
CA ALA A 28 8.20 1.20 -4.13
C ALA A 28 9.45 1.07 -3.24
N ILE A 29 9.54 -0.01 -2.46
CA ILE A 29 10.69 -0.26 -1.58
C ILE A 29 11.97 -0.45 -2.40
N ARG A 30 11.93 -1.26 -3.48
CA ARG A 30 13.09 -1.44 -4.36
C ARG A 30 13.54 -0.12 -5.00
N LYS A 31 12.58 0.70 -5.44
CA LYS A 31 12.89 2.04 -5.98
C LYS A 31 13.59 2.91 -4.93
N LYS A 32 13.10 2.87 -3.69
CA LYS A 32 13.71 3.62 -2.58
C LYS A 32 15.13 3.14 -2.29
N PHE A 33 15.38 1.83 -2.24
CA PHE A 33 16.74 1.30 -2.07
C PHE A 33 17.71 1.78 -3.17
N LYS A 34 17.25 1.75 -4.42
CA LYS A 34 18.05 2.28 -5.55
C LYS A 34 18.37 3.77 -5.40
N HIS A 35 17.39 4.54 -4.98
CA HIS A 35 17.54 6.00 -4.81
C HIS A 35 18.55 6.37 -3.73
N ILE A 36 18.53 5.67 -2.59
CA ILE A 36 19.47 5.91 -1.48
C ILE A 36 20.78 5.15 -1.63
N ASN A 37 20.91 4.33 -2.67
CA ASN A 37 22.07 3.48 -2.95
C ASN A 37 22.49 2.59 -1.76
N LYS A 38 21.52 2.10 -1.00
CA LYS A 38 21.72 1.18 0.13
C LYS A 38 20.88 -0.06 -0.09
N TYR A 39 21.51 -1.22 0.05
CA TYR A 39 20.87 -2.52 -0.17
C TYR A 39 21.00 -3.41 1.06
N PRO A 40 20.01 -4.30 1.33
CA PRO A 40 20.15 -5.29 2.38
C PRO A 40 21.35 -6.20 2.13
N ARG A 41 22.12 -6.47 3.18
CA ARG A 41 23.31 -7.35 3.07
C ARG A 41 22.94 -8.80 2.86
N LYS A 42 21.81 -9.24 3.41
CA LYS A 42 21.34 -10.63 3.31
C LYS A 42 20.11 -10.73 2.43
N LYS A 43 20.01 -11.81 1.70
CA LYS A 43 18.77 -12.18 1.00
C LYS A 43 17.72 -12.58 2.01
N PHE A 44 16.47 -12.19 1.79
CA PHE A 44 15.35 -12.54 2.63
C PHE A 44 14.14 -12.94 1.79
N LEU A 45 13.32 -13.81 2.36
CA LEU A 45 12.12 -14.32 1.71
C LEU A 45 10.91 -13.40 2.00
N CYS A 46 10.06 -13.27 1.02
CA CYS A 46 8.81 -12.54 1.13
C CYS A 46 7.64 -13.41 0.69
N VAL A 47 6.55 -13.34 1.44
CA VAL A 47 5.25 -13.86 1.01
C VAL A 47 4.59 -12.81 0.15
N TYR A 48 4.16 -13.19 -1.05
CA TYR A 48 3.52 -12.28 -1.99
C TYR A 48 2.54 -13.02 -2.91
N SER A 49 1.74 -12.27 -3.62
CA SER A 49 0.91 -12.79 -4.70
C SER A 49 1.16 -11.95 -5.97
N PRO A 50 1.41 -12.58 -7.11
CA PRO A 50 1.59 -11.87 -8.38
C PRO A 50 0.28 -11.33 -8.97
N GLU A 51 -0.85 -11.62 -8.34
CA GLU A 51 -2.16 -11.16 -8.80
C GLU A 51 -2.24 -9.63 -8.83
N LEU A 52 -2.71 -9.09 -9.95
CA LEU A 52 -2.97 -7.67 -10.16
C LEU A 52 -4.43 -7.49 -10.55
N LEU A 53 -5.21 -6.91 -9.64
CA LEU A 53 -6.61 -6.57 -9.90
C LEU A 53 -6.75 -5.06 -10.00
N GLU A 54 -7.69 -4.61 -10.83
CA GLU A 54 -8.05 -3.21 -10.91
C GLU A 54 -8.72 -2.75 -9.61
N ASN A 55 -8.32 -1.58 -9.14
CA ASN A 55 -8.98 -0.96 -8.02
C ASN A 55 -10.31 -0.32 -8.47
N LYS A 56 -11.42 -0.98 -8.18
CA LYS A 56 -12.78 -0.49 -8.43
C LYS A 56 -13.39 0.22 -7.22
N GLY A 57 -12.58 0.48 -6.20
CA GLY A 57 -13.04 1.20 -5.01
C GLY A 57 -13.44 2.64 -5.30
N LYS A 58 -14.28 3.18 -4.43
CA LYS A 58 -14.68 4.60 -4.50
C LYS A 58 -13.48 5.50 -4.24
N ALA A 59 -13.50 6.69 -4.82
CA ALA A 59 -12.54 7.72 -4.51
C ALA A 59 -12.55 8.04 -3.01
N SER A 60 -11.37 8.26 -2.45
CA SER A 60 -11.23 8.68 -1.06
C SER A 60 -11.70 10.13 -0.90
N SER A 61 -12.32 10.43 0.24
CA SER A 61 -12.62 11.80 0.64
C SER A 61 -11.40 12.56 1.19
N CYS A 62 -10.25 11.93 1.26
CA CYS A 62 -9.01 12.57 1.71
C CYS A 62 -8.64 13.78 0.85
N GLY A 63 -8.33 14.91 1.51
CA GLY A 63 -8.01 16.16 0.82
C GLY A 63 -9.22 16.99 0.39
N THR A 64 -10.43 16.52 0.64
CA THR A 64 -11.69 17.24 0.36
C THR A 64 -12.30 17.81 1.64
N SER A 65 -13.29 18.69 1.48
CA SER A 65 -14.07 19.22 2.62
C SER A 65 -14.84 18.15 3.39
N ALA A 66 -15.12 17.01 2.77
CA ALA A 66 -15.78 15.87 3.41
C ALA A 66 -14.83 14.99 4.27
N CYS A 67 -13.56 15.34 4.38
CA CYS A 67 -12.60 14.60 5.16
C CYS A 67 -12.89 14.72 6.66
N VAL A 68 -13.00 13.58 7.36
CA VAL A 68 -13.33 13.50 8.78
C VAL A 68 -12.13 13.20 9.69
N CYS A 69 -10.94 13.12 9.14
CA CYS A 69 -9.75 12.80 9.93
C CYS A 69 -9.37 13.94 10.90
N PRO A 70 -8.64 13.66 12.01
CA PRO A 70 -8.24 14.69 12.97
C PRO A 70 -7.41 15.81 12.33
N LYS A 71 -6.59 15.51 11.35
CA LYS A 71 -5.79 16.51 10.62
C LYS A 71 -6.65 17.52 9.87
N ALA A 72 -7.77 17.08 9.29
CA ALA A 72 -8.72 17.98 8.64
C ALA A 72 -9.37 18.95 9.62
N LYS A 73 -9.71 18.49 10.82
CA LYS A 73 -10.27 19.34 11.89
C LYS A 73 -9.28 20.39 12.36
N ILE A 74 -8.01 20.03 12.50
CA ILE A 74 -6.94 20.97 12.87
C ILE A 74 -6.74 22.01 11.76
N ALA A 75 -6.72 21.60 10.51
CA ALA A 75 -6.57 22.50 9.37
C ALA A 75 -7.76 23.44 9.20
N ALA A 76 -9.00 23.01 9.50
CA ALA A 76 -10.17 23.85 9.49
C ALA A 76 -10.13 24.96 10.55
N GLY A 77 -9.47 24.73 11.68
CA GLY A 77 -9.24 25.74 12.73
C GLY A 77 -8.04 26.67 12.49
N ASN A 78 -7.21 26.39 11.48
CA ASN A 78 -6.01 27.16 11.19
C ASN A 78 -5.83 27.37 9.68
N PRO A 79 -6.09 28.59 9.15
CA PRO A 79 -6.07 28.88 7.71
C PRO A 79 -4.69 28.73 7.06
N ASN A 80 -3.61 28.70 7.85
CA ASN A 80 -2.25 28.52 7.35
C ASN A 80 -1.85 27.05 7.15
N LEU A 81 -2.67 26.09 7.63
CA LEU A 81 -2.45 24.67 7.45
C LEU A 81 -3.25 24.18 6.26
N ILE A 82 -2.56 23.94 5.17
CA ILE A 82 -3.16 23.36 3.97
C ILE A 82 -3.22 21.84 4.16
N ASN A 83 -4.44 21.35 4.34
CA ASN A 83 -4.71 19.93 4.58
C ASN A 83 -4.33 19.03 3.41
N HIS A 84 -4.22 19.57 2.23
CA HIS A 84 -4.08 18.86 0.96
C HIS A 84 -2.76 18.13 0.79
N GLU A 85 -1.67 18.67 1.30
CA GLU A 85 -0.34 18.07 1.14
C GLU A 85 -0.19 16.73 1.86
N TRP A 86 -0.96 16.51 2.91
CA TRP A 86 -0.86 15.31 3.75
C TRP A 86 -1.72 14.14 3.27
N CYS A 87 -2.81 14.44 2.56
CA CYS A 87 -3.82 13.45 2.19
C CYS A 87 -3.98 13.27 0.67
N SER A 88 -3.32 14.08 -0.13
CA SER A 88 -3.47 14.11 -1.60
C SER A 88 -3.03 12.85 -2.33
N SER A 89 -2.28 11.97 -1.67
CA SER A 89 -1.72 10.77 -2.29
C SER A 89 -2.69 9.59 -2.39
N LYS A 90 -3.86 9.66 -1.75
CA LYS A 90 -4.83 8.56 -1.75
C LYS A 90 -6.02 8.86 -2.64
N ALA A 91 -5.88 8.52 -3.92
CA ALA A 91 -6.96 8.69 -4.90
C ALA A 91 -8.12 7.70 -4.72
N GLN A 92 -7.86 6.51 -4.17
CA GLN A 92 -8.86 5.43 -4.03
C GLN A 92 -8.65 4.64 -2.75
N ILE A 93 -9.74 4.04 -2.24
CA ILE A 93 -9.70 3.13 -1.10
C ILE A 93 -9.31 1.74 -1.60
N ASN A 94 -8.22 1.20 -1.06
CA ASN A 94 -7.80 -0.18 -1.29
C ASN A 94 -8.38 -1.07 -0.19
N GLY A 95 -8.97 -2.19 -0.60
CA GLY A 95 -9.48 -3.20 0.31
C GLY A 95 -8.64 -4.46 0.34
N THR A 96 -8.72 -5.19 1.44
CA THR A 96 -8.22 -6.56 1.57
C THR A 96 -9.36 -7.48 1.99
N VAL A 97 -9.27 -8.75 1.58
CA VAL A 97 -10.21 -9.77 2.04
C VAL A 97 -9.57 -10.62 3.13
N ALA A 98 -10.36 -11.05 4.11
CA ALA A 98 -9.85 -11.70 5.31
C ALA A 98 -9.09 -13.00 5.01
N HIS A 99 -9.55 -13.81 4.07
CA HIS A 99 -8.89 -15.08 3.72
C HIS A 99 -7.49 -14.88 3.11
N ILE A 100 -7.28 -13.83 2.33
CA ILE A 100 -5.96 -13.50 1.78
C ILE A 100 -5.01 -13.09 2.89
N THR A 101 -5.43 -12.19 3.77
CA THR A 101 -4.61 -11.73 4.89
C THR A 101 -4.24 -12.89 5.82
N ALA A 102 -5.20 -13.78 6.13
CA ALA A 102 -4.96 -14.95 6.95
C ALA A 102 -3.93 -15.90 6.32
N ILE A 103 -4.05 -16.20 5.03
CA ILE A 103 -3.11 -17.09 4.33
C ILE A 103 -1.70 -16.46 4.23
N PHE A 104 -1.60 -15.15 4.02
CA PHE A 104 -0.30 -14.46 4.10
C PHE A 104 0.36 -14.66 5.47
N GLY A 105 -0.42 -14.62 6.54
CA GLY A 105 0.08 -14.85 7.89
C GLY A 105 0.50 -16.31 8.16
N PHE A 106 -0.18 -17.29 7.57
CA PHE A 106 0.14 -18.71 7.72
C PHE A 106 1.26 -19.21 6.81
N THR A 107 1.59 -18.51 5.79
CA THR A 107 2.66 -18.85 4.85
C THR A 107 4.00 -18.28 5.32
#